data_61527023a76bdf2f0551cca8b8304e4b
#
_entry.id   61527023a76bdf2f0551cca8b8304e4b
#
_cell.length_a   1.000
_cell.length_b   1.000
_cell.length_c   1.000
_cell.angle_alpha   90.00
_cell.angle_beta   90.00
_cell.angle_gamma   90.00
#
_symmetry.space_group_name_H-M   'P 1'
#
loop_
_entity.id
_entity.type
_entity.pdbx_description
1 polymer ?
#
loop_
_entity_poly.entity_id
_entity_poly.type
_entity_poly.pdbx_seq_one_letter_code
_entity_poly.pdbx_strand_id
1 'polypeptide(L)'
;MVAIIASDIETLFEAQVSRISSNTTAGQSLEESLARTLGKLRQITSLGKTRWVVTYSGGKDSTLLAVLAGEIVRRNLTWSPQVVDVVYSDTLQEIPDLHAVAMRFLKHIQELAEEGLPIRAHVVQPAWDQTFWFMILARGTRYHIVTSGGARSA
;
A
#
# COMPACT_ATOMS: atom_id res chain seq x y z
N MET A 1 12.20 14.51 -19.53
CA MET A 1 12.44 13.21 -18.87
C MET A 1 11.24 12.70 -18.07
N VAL A 2 10.32 13.58 -17.65
CA VAL A 2 9.06 13.24 -16.92
C VAL A 2 8.01 12.54 -17.82
N ALA A 3 8.01 12.78 -19.13
CA ALA A 3 7.04 12.20 -20.06
C ALA A 3 7.16 10.67 -20.25
N ILE A 4 8.35 10.11 -20.07
CA ILE A 4 8.61 8.67 -20.27
C ILE A 4 8.03 7.85 -19.10
N ILE A 5 8.10 8.37 -17.87
CA ILE A 5 7.61 7.68 -16.68
C ILE A 5 6.07 7.64 -16.63
N ALA A 6 5.41 8.69 -17.10
CA ALA A 6 3.94 8.73 -17.16
C ALA A 6 3.40 7.73 -18.20
N SER A 7 4.08 7.60 -19.35
CA SER A 7 3.74 6.63 -20.41
C SER A 7 3.96 5.19 -19.93
N ASP A 8 5.03 4.93 -19.16
CA ASP A 8 5.33 3.60 -18.66
C ASP A 8 4.35 3.14 -17.58
N ILE A 9 3.89 4.05 -16.71
CA ILE A 9 2.86 3.76 -15.70
C ILE A 9 1.49 3.55 -16.38
N GLU A 10 1.12 4.35 -17.36
CA GLU A 10 -0.09 4.12 -18.15
C GLU A 10 -0.02 2.78 -18.90
N THR A 11 1.11 2.48 -19.53
CA THR A 11 1.30 1.22 -20.28
C THR A 11 1.31 0.00 -19.35
N LEU A 12 1.93 0.11 -18.17
CA LEU A 12 1.92 -0.94 -17.15
C LEU A 12 0.54 -1.10 -16.51
N PHE A 13 -0.19 0.00 -16.31
CA PHE A 13 -1.55 -0.03 -15.79
C PHE A 13 -2.50 -0.65 -16.81
N GLU A 14 -2.44 -0.25 -18.07
CA GLU A 14 -3.21 -0.81 -19.19
C GLU A 14 -2.87 -2.28 -19.42
N ALA A 15 -1.59 -2.67 -19.40
CA ALA A 15 -1.17 -4.05 -19.55
C ALA A 15 -1.61 -4.94 -18.37
N GLN A 16 -1.63 -4.39 -17.16
CA GLN A 16 -2.06 -5.12 -15.95
C GLN A 16 -3.59 -5.21 -15.91
N VAL A 17 -4.30 -4.16 -16.31
CA VAL A 17 -5.76 -4.14 -16.49
C VAL A 17 -6.18 -5.17 -17.53
N SER A 18 -5.51 -5.26 -18.67
CA SER A 18 -5.78 -6.24 -19.72
C SER A 18 -5.55 -7.69 -19.27
N ARG A 19 -4.53 -7.96 -18.45
CA ARG A 19 -4.26 -9.29 -17.87
C ARG A 19 -5.26 -9.72 -16.82
N ILE A 20 -5.79 -8.78 -16.04
CA ILE A 20 -6.78 -9.05 -14.99
C ILE A 20 -8.16 -9.28 -15.61
N SER A 21 -8.50 -8.60 -16.70
CA SER A 21 -9.78 -8.76 -17.41
C SER A 21 -9.96 -10.18 -17.98
N SER A 22 -8.89 -10.89 -18.28
CA SER A 22 -8.96 -12.27 -18.83
C SER A 22 -9.19 -13.36 -17.77
N ASN A 23 -9.09 -13.06 -16.48
CA ASN A 23 -9.17 -14.03 -15.39
C ASN A 23 -10.31 -13.81 -14.38
N THR A 24 -11.27 -12.93 -14.69
CA THR A 24 -12.37 -12.63 -13.76
C THR A 24 -13.47 -13.67 -13.85
N THR A 25 -13.33 -14.72 -13.09
CA THR A 25 -14.45 -15.61 -12.75
C THR A 25 -15.28 -14.95 -11.66
N ALA A 26 -16.53 -14.63 -11.97
CA ALA A 26 -17.60 -14.13 -11.14
C ALA A 26 -17.91 -12.61 -11.21
N GLY A 27 -18.67 -12.21 -12.18
CA GLY A 27 -19.82 -11.30 -12.01
C GLY A 27 -19.57 -9.79 -11.94
N GLN A 28 -18.35 -9.30 -11.85
CA GLN A 28 -18.07 -7.86 -11.86
C GLN A 28 -16.88 -7.54 -12.74
N SER A 29 -17.07 -6.58 -13.66
CA SER A 29 -15.95 -6.10 -14.47
C SER A 29 -14.93 -5.36 -13.59
N LEU A 30 -13.66 -5.35 -14.00
CA LEU A 30 -12.61 -4.56 -13.33
C LEU A 30 -13.01 -3.08 -13.25
N GLU A 31 -13.64 -2.57 -14.30
CA GLU A 31 -14.13 -1.19 -14.37
C GLU A 31 -15.17 -0.89 -13.29
N GLU A 32 -16.12 -1.78 -13.04
CA GLU A 32 -17.10 -1.63 -11.95
C GLU A 32 -16.44 -1.63 -10.58
N SER A 33 -15.45 -2.51 -10.38
CA SER A 33 -14.70 -2.59 -9.12
C SER A 33 -13.88 -1.32 -8.87
N LEU A 34 -13.23 -0.80 -9.91
CA LEU A 34 -12.48 0.46 -9.87
C LEU A 34 -13.43 1.64 -9.62
N ALA A 35 -14.51 1.75 -10.36
CA ALA A 35 -15.51 2.81 -10.19
C ALA A 35 -16.09 2.83 -8.76
N ARG A 36 -16.37 1.66 -8.20
CA ARG A 36 -16.82 1.51 -6.80
C ARG A 36 -15.76 1.98 -5.81
N THR A 37 -14.50 1.60 -6.02
CA THR A 37 -13.38 2.01 -5.17
C THR A 37 -13.19 3.52 -5.19
N LEU A 38 -13.16 4.12 -6.38
CA LEU A 38 -13.07 5.58 -6.56
C LEU A 38 -14.25 6.30 -5.92
N GLY A 39 -15.48 5.75 -6.05
CA GLY A 39 -16.67 6.30 -5.39
C GLY A 39 -16.55 6.33 -3.87
N LYS A 40 -16.02 5.27 -3.26
CA LYS A 40 -15.77 5.22 -1.81
C LYS A 40 -14.68 6.22 -1.38
N LEU A 41 -13.59 6.32 -2.12
CA LEU A 41 -12.52 7.26 -1.83
C LEU A 41 -13.02 8.72 -1.92
N ARG A 42 -13.81 9.03 -2.94
CA ARG A 42 -14.46 10.34 -3.08
C ARG A 42 -15.38 10.65 -1.88
N GLN A 43 -16.16 9.67 -1.43
CA GLN A 43 -17.03 9.82 -0.26
C GLN A 43 -16.21 10.14 1.02
N ILE A 44 -15.07 9.48 1.23
CA ILE A 44 -14.20 9.74 2.37
C ILE A 44 -13.71 11.20 2.37
N THR A 45 -13.31 11.71 1.21
CA THR A 45 -12.86 13.10 1.10
C THR A 45 -14.01 14.09 1.33
N SER A 46 -15.24 13.77 0.86
CA SER A 46 -16.43 14.63 1.08
C SER A 46 -16.81 14.74 2.56
N LEU A 47 -16.37 13.79 3.40
CA LEU A 47 -16.51 13.87 4.86
C LEU A 47 -15.44 14.75 5.53
N GLY A 48 -14.70 15.55 4.76
CA GLY A 48 -13.63 16.44 5.24
C GLY A 48 -12.31 15.73 5.54
N LYS A 49 -12.14 14.47 5.12
CA LYS A 49 -10.90 13.71 5.27
C LYS A 49 -9.96 14.02 4.09
N THR A 50 -9.25 15.13 4.21
CA THR A 50 -8.37 15.64 3.15
C THR A 50 -6.93 15.15 3.25
N ARG A 51 -6.56 14.46 4.33
CA ARG A 51 -5.26 13.80 4.50
C ARG A 51 -5.46 12.30 4.55
N TRP A 52 -4.80 11.59 3.65
CA TRP A 52 -4.87 10.14 3.58
C TRP A 52 -3.58 9.50 4.09
N VAL A 53 -3.73 8.40 4.79
CA VAL A 53 -2.62 7.53 5.17
C VAL A 53 -2.84 6.18 4.52
N VAL A 54 -1.90 5.75 3.70
CA VAL A 54 -1.88 4.45 3.04
C VAL A 54 -0.83 3.58 3.72
N THR A 55 -1.27 2.54 4.42
CA THR A 55 -0.35 1.55 4.96
C THR A 55 0.16 0.66 3.84
N TYR A 56 1.48 0.56 3.72
CA TYR A 56 2.16 -0.17 2.67
C TYR A 56 2.95 -1.34 3.25
N SER A 57 2.72 -2.54 2.75
CA SER A 57 3.39 -3.77 3.22
C SER A 57 4.30 -4.40 2.17
N GLY A 58 4.48 -3.76 1.00
CA GLY A 58 5.19 -4.36 -0.14
C GLY A 58 4.37 -5.39 -0.92
N GLY A 59 3.16 -5.74 -0.45
CA GLY A 59 2.26 -6.67 -1.13
C GLY A 59 1.48 -6.00 -2.28
N LYS A 60 0.92 -6.82 -3.18
CA LYS A 60 0.20 -6.37 -4.39
C LYS A 60 -0.95 -5.40 -4.09
N ASP A 61 -1.74 -5.69 -3.05
CA ASP A 61 -2.96 -4.93 -2.74
C ASP A 61 -2.63 -3.55 -2.16
N SER A 62 -1.64 -3.49 -1.25
CA SER A 62 -1.16 -2.23 -0.70
C SER A 62 -0.42 -1.38 -1.74
N THR A 63 0.30 -2.02 -2.67
CA THR A 63 0.92 -1.33 -3.81
C THR A 63 -0.14 -0.72 -4.72
N LEU A 64 -1.17 -1.49 -5.08
CA LEU A 64 -2.26 -0.99 -5.91
C LEU A 64 -2.95 0.22 -5.26
N LEU A 65 -3.22 0.14 -3.95
CA LEU A 65 -3.85 1.25 -3.23
C LEU A 65 -2.97 2.49 -3.19
N ALA A 66 -1.65 2.33 -2.98
CA ALA A 66 -0.71 3.44 -2.98
C ALA A 66 -0.59 4.10 -4.37
N VAL A 67 -0.51 3.30 -5.44
CA VAL A 67 -0.51 3.79 -6.83
C VAL A 67 -1.80 4.53 -7.15
N LEU A 68 -2.96 3.97 -6.76
CA LEU A 68 -4.25 4.62 -6.99
C LEU A 68 -4.35 5.97 -6.26
N ALA A 69 -3.90 6.05 -5.01
CA ALA A 69 -3.87 7.29 -4.25
C ALA A 69 -2.92 8.32 -4.90
N GLY A 70 -1.74 7.88 -5.36
CA GLY A 70 -0.79 8.72 -6.10
C GLY A 70 -1.38 9.26 -7.40
N GLU A 71 -2.08 8.42 -8.16
CA GLU A 71 -2.72 8.84 -9.41
C GLU A 71 -3.85 9.86 -9.18
N ILE A 72 -4.62 9.72 -8.11
CA ILE A 72 -5.67 10.69 -7.74
C ILE A 72 -5.07 12.06 -7.49
N VAL A 73 -3.97 12.16 -6.73
CA VAL A 73 -3.32 13.46 -6.47
C VAL A 73 -2.62 14.00 -7.71
N ARG A 74 -2.02 13.15 -8.55
CA ARG A 74 -1.39 13.54 -9.80
C ARG A 74 -2.39 14.18 -10.77
N ARG A 75 -3.60 13.62 -10.87
CA ARG A 75 -4.69 14.17 -11.70
C ARG A 75 -5.33 15.41 -11.12
N ASN A 76 -5.01 15.76 -9.88
CA ASN A 76 -5.53 16.94 -9.20
C ASN A 76 -7.06 17.08 -9.31
N LEU A 77 -7.77 15.99 -9.04
CA LEU A 77 -9.23 15.97 -9.10
C LEU A 77 -9.80 16.90 -8.04
N THR A 78 -11.00 17.44 -8.27
CA THR A 78 -11.67 18.38 -7.34
C THR A 78 -11.88 17.79 -5.93
N TRP A 79 -11.83 16.47 -5.80
CA TRP A 79 -11.96 15.72 -4.56
C TRP A 79 -10.65 15.04 -4.14
N SER A 80 -9.51 15.38 -4.74
CA SER A 80 -8.20 14.84 -4.34
C SER A 80 -7.88 15.20 -2.89
N PRO A 81 -7.20 14.31 -2.14
CA PRO A 81 -6.68 14.66 -0.84
C PRO A 81 -5.60 15.73 -0.98
N GLN A 82 -5.43 16.54 0.04
CA GLN A 82 -4.35 17.54 0.10
C GLN A 82 -2.97 16.92 0.26
N VAL A 83 -2.91 15.76 0.94
CA VAL A 83 -1.68 15.00 1.19
C VAL A 83 -2.00 13.51 1.27
N VAL A 84 -1.12 12.71 0.70
CA VAL A 84 -1.09 11.25 0.86
C VAL A 84 0.22 10.85 1.53
N ASP A 85 0.13 10.24 2.71
CA ASP A 85 1.26 9.68 3.43
C ASP A 85 1.27 8.14 3.20
N VAL A 86 2.30 7.61 2.56
CA VAL A 86 2.51 6.17 2.37
C VAL A 86 3.44 5.68 3.47
N VAL A 87 2.94 4.83 4.36
CA VAL A 87 3.66 4.38 5.55
C VAL A 87 4.00 2.89 5.44
N TYR A 88 5.28 2.59 5.38
CA TYR A 88 5.83 1.23 5.41
C TYR A 88 6.31 0.90 6.82
N SER A 89 5.80 -0.19 7.38
CA SER A 89 6.28 -0.72 8.66
C SER A 89 7.34 -1.78 8.40
N ASP A 90 8.60 -1.41 8.57
CA ASP A 90 9.73 -2.33 8.50
C ASP A 90 9.89 -3.02 9.86
N THR A 91 9.40 -4.24 9.95
CA THR A 91 9.47 -5.03 11.21
C THR A 91 10.82 -5.69 11.42
N LEU A 92 11.75 -5.53 10.47
CA LEU A 92 13.08 -6.18 10.44
C LEU A 92 12.99 -7.72 10.34
N GLN A 93 11.88 -8.23 9.80
CA GLN A 93 11.62 -9.67 9.62
C GLN A 93 11.23 -10.02 8.18
N GLU A 94 11.17 -9.03 7.30
CA GLU A 94 10.79 -9.21 5.92
C GLU A 94 11.82 -10.04 5.15
N ILE A 95 11.34 -10.79 4.17
CA ILE A 95 12.21 -11.48 3.21
C ILE A 95 13.03 -10.40 2.46
N PRO A 96 14.37 -10.52 2.38
CA PRO A 96 15.24 -9.48 1.83
C PRO A 96 14.81 -8.97 0.44
N ASP A 97 14.38 -9.86 -0.45
CA ASP A 97 13.94 -9.48 -1.79
C ASP A 97 12.67 -8.63 -1.76
N LEU A 98 11.70 -8.97 -0.89
CA LEU A 98 10.47 -8.21 -0.73
C LEU A 98 10.77 -6.84 -0.11
N HIS A 99 11.64 -6.80 0.89
CA HIS A 99 12.11 -5.54 1.48
C HIS A 99 12.77 -4.64 0.43
N ALA A 100 13.66 -5.19 -0.40
CA ALA A 100 14.30 -4.43 -1.47
C ALA A 100 13.30 -3.88 -2.50
N VAL A 101 12.26 -4.63 -2.83
CA VAL A 101 11.16 -4.15 -3.70
C VAL A 101 10.40 -3.02 -3.03
N ALA A 102 10.06 -3.18 -1.75
CA ALA A 102 9.34 -2.16 -0.98
C ALA A 102 10.13 -0.85 -0.90
N MET A 103 11.43 -0.93 -0.62
CA MET A 103 12.30 0.25 -0.53
C MET A 103 12.46 0.97 -1.87
N ARG A 104 12.54 0.24 -2.99
CA ARG A 104 12.55 0.86 -4.33
C ARG A 104 11.26 1.60 -4.64
N PHE A 105 10.12 1.03 -4.27
CA PHE A 105 8.83 1.70 -4.44
C PHE A 105 8.74 2.98 -3.60
N LEU A 106 9.15 2.94 -2.34
CA LEU A 106 9.14 4.12 -1.46
C LEU A 106 10.09 5.21 -1.97
N LYS A 107 11.26 4.83 -2.50
CA LYS A 107 12.16 5.77 -3.15
C LYS A 107 11.49 6.48 -4.33
N HIS A 108 10.76 5.75 -5.16
CA HIS A 108 10.01 6.34 -6.26
C HIS A 108 8.92 7.31 -5.75
N ILE A 109 8.22 6.99 -4.67
CA ILE A 109 7.27 7.93 -4.02
C ILE A 109 7.99 9.21 -3.55
N GLN A 110 9.21 9.11 -3.02
CA GLN A 110 9.99 10.29 -2.63
C GLN A 110 10.39 11.15 -3.84
N GLU A 111 10.80 10.53 -4.93
CA GLU A 111 11.10 11.22 -6.20
C GLU A 111 9.88 12.02 -6.71
N LEU A 112 8.69 11.41 -6.68
CA LEU A 112 7.44 12.10 -7.02
C LEU A 112 7.12 13.28 -6.07
N ALA A 113 7.44 13.15 -4.79
CA ALA A 113 7.28 14.24 -3.81
C ALA A 113 8.24 15.40 -4.12
N GLU A 114 9.48 15.12 -4.52
CA GLU A 114 10.47 16.12 -4.93
C GLU A 114 10.05 16.85 -6.22
N GLU A 115 9.30 16.18 -7.09
CA GLU A 115 8.67 16.76 -8.27
C GLU A 115 7.45 17.65 -7.94
N GLY A 116 7.05 17.72 -6.67
CA GLY A 116 5.97 18.58 -6.17
C GLY A 116 4.61 17.89 -6.02
N LEU A 117 4.51 16.57 -6.16
CA LEU A 117 3.27 15.87 -5.86
C LEU A 117 3.03 15.85 -4.34
N PRO A 118 1.77 16.01 -3.88
CA PRO A 118 1.44 15.99 -2.46
C PRO A 118 1.36 14.55 -1.91
N ILE A 119 2.44 13.79 -2.11
CA ILE A 119 2.61 12.42 -1.62
C ILE A 119 3.93 12.32 -0.84
N ARG A 120 3.97 11.50 0.21
CA ARG A 120 5.15 11.32 1.06
C ARG A 120 5.34 9.86 1.41
N ALA A 121 6.59 9.41 1.44
CA ALA A 121 6.96 8.08 1.93
C ALA A 121 7.51 8.16 3.35
N HIS A 122 7.06 7.24 4.20
CA HIS A 122 7.53 7.09 5.57
C HIS A 122 7.91 5.64 5.82
N VAL A 123 9.06 5.43 6.45
CA VAL A 123 9.46 4.13 6.97
C VAL A 123 9.43 4.20 8.49
N VAL A 124 8.68 3.31 9.12
CA VAL A 124 8.62 3.18 10.57
C VAL A 124 9.21 1.85 10.99
N GLN A 125 10.02 1.86 12.03
CA GLN A 125 10.66 0.67 12.58
C GLN A 125 10.35 0.58 14.07
N PRO A 126 10.26 -0.63 14.64
CA PRO A 126 10.12 -0.80 16.08
C PRO A 126 11.40 -0.29 16.78
N ALA A 127 11.25 0.19 18.02
CA ALA A 127 12.38 0.42 18.88
C ALA A 127 13.19 -0.89 19.06
N TRP A 128 14.52 -0.81 19.21
CA TRP A 128 15.38 -1.99 19.24
C TRP A 128 14.97 -3.04 20.26
N ASP A 129 14.48 -2.59 21.42
CA ASP A 129 13.99 -3.43 22.54
C ASP A 129 12.57 -3.98 22.32
N GLN A 130 11.91 -3.58 21.25
CA GLN A 130 10.60 -4.04 20.80
C GLN A 130 10.68 -4.87 19.51
N THR A 131 11.89 -5.12 19.01
CA THR A 131 12.08 -6.00 17.85
C THR A 131 11.73 -7.45 18.23
N PHE A 132 11.25 -8.22 17.26
CA PHE A 132 10.94 -9.64 17.41
C PHE A 132 12.12 -10.41 18.02
N TRP A 133 13.31 -10.22 17.49
CA TRP A 133 14.51 -10.91 17.96
C TRP A 133 14.88 -10.56 19.41
N PHE A 134 14.77 -9.30 19.78
CA PHE A 134 15.03 -8.89 21.16
C PHE A 134 13.99 -9.51 22.12
N MET A 135 12.72 -9.52 21.74
CA MET A 135 11.66 -10.10 22.55
C MET A 135 11.86 -11.60 22.77
N ILE A 136 12.30 -12.34 21.76
CA ILE A 136 12.57 -13.77 21.89
C ILE A 136 13.85 -14.05 22.66
N LEU A 137 14.96 -13.42 22.26
CA LEU A 137 16.30 -13.76 22.76
C LEU A 137 16.59 -13.15 24.13
N ALA A 138 16.17 -11.90 24.35
CA ALA A 138 16.49 -11.19 25.58
C ALA A 138 15.41 -11.32 26.67
N ARG A 139 14.12 -11.29 26.28
CA ARG A 139 13.00 -11.37 27.24
C ARG A 139 12.44 -12.79 27.43
N GLY A 140 12.82 -13.74 26.57
CA GLY A 140 12.32 -15.12 26.65
C GLY A 140 10.79 -15.22 26.50
N THR A 141 10.18 -14.28 25.77
CA THR A 141 8.74 -14.24 25.59
C THR A 141 8.28 -15.48 24.83
N ARG A 142 7.52 -16.36 25.49
CA ARG A 142 6.87 -17.49 24.81
C ARG A 142 5.72 -16.97 23.99
N TYR A 143 5.81 -17.11 22.68
CA TYR A 143 4.64 -16.93 21.82
C TYR A 143 3.67 -18.08 22.07
N HIS A 144 2.55 -17.81 22.71
CA HIS A 144 1.44 -18.75 22.67
C HIS A 144 0.85 -18.72 21.27
N ILE A 145 1.20 -19.71 20.46
CA ILE A 145 0.45 -20.01 19.25
C ILE A 145 -0.93 -20.45 19.75
N VAL A 146 -1.92 -19.59 19.62
CA VAL A 146 -3.32 -19.97 19.81
C VAL A 146 -3.66 -20.86 18.63
N THR A 147 -3.38 -22.15 18.74
CA THR A 147 -3.98 -23.12 17.86
C THR A 147 -5.46 -23.16 18.20
N SER A 148 -6.30 -22.72 17.28
CA SER A 148 -7.76 -22.93 17.33
C SER A 148 -8.03 -24.44 17.22
N GLY A 149 -7.85 -25.15 18.31
CA GLY A 149 -8.00 -26.60 18.43
C GLY A 149 -8.91 -26.92 19.60
N GLY A 150 -10.18 -27.13 19.27
CA GLY A 150 -11.08 -28.09 19.87
C GLY A 150 -11.21 -28.09 21.43
N ALA A 151 -12.25 -27.47 21.94
CA ALA A 151 -12.86 -27.89 23.19
C ALA A 151 -13.09 -29.41 23.11
N ARG A 152 -12.34 -30.19 23.88
CA ARG A 152 -12.75 -31.52 24.28
C ARG A 152 -13.32 -31.39 25.69
N SER A 153 -14.63 -31.50 25.74
CA SER A 153 -15.37 -31.83 26.95
C SER A 153 -14.94 -33.18 27.52
N ALA A 154 -14.61 -33.24 28.74
CA ALA A 154 -14.76 -34.38 29.62
C ALA A 154 -15.18 -33.90 31.02
#